data_0158559ffc93dc5b50523ec73905cff7
#
_entry.id   0158559ffc93dc5b50523ec73905cff7
#
_cell.length_a   1.000
_cell.length_b   1.000
_cell.length_c   1.000
_cell.angle_alpha   90.00
_cell.angle_beta   90.00
_cell.angle_gamma   90.00
#
_symmetry.space_group_name_H-M   'P 1'
#
loop_
_entity.id
_entity.type
_entity.pdbx_description
1 polymer ?
#
loop_
_entity_poly.entity_id
_entity_poly.type
_entity_poly.pdbx_seq_one_letter_code
_entity_poly.pdbx_strand_id
1 'polypeptide(L)'
;MKPTMALKPLVFALTALLAVAAHADKKPPTTTPPTTTPPAYTFDPTAAATAVVADVQVSERNTVTNKAALNKGGVNDSIKGTNGNIGANSAAGAGNQQDNAVAIATSDESFVMGTALALTSASQTSSDNKVQNYGTQNSGSLNDSIKGTSGNIGVNVAAGDLNQQKNNLAIAVSNGRVATAGAGATQTSKNLSVTNEAGPSFLSTVSTYSTMFQGGSYNNTPVSNNASINDSIKGVSGNVGANVAAGVGNQQSNSLSIAAGCK
;
A
#
# COMPACT_ATOMS: atom_id res chain seq x y z
N MET A 1 2.80 -4.40 -28.94
CA MET A 1 2.35 -3.06 -28.53
C MET A 1 3.21 -2.59 -27.37
N LYS A 2 3.79 -1.40 -27.43
CA LYS A 2 4.83 -0.93 -26.51
C LYS A 2 4.24 -0.49 -25.18
N PRO A 3 4.77 -0.92 -24.01
CA PRO A 3 4.35 -0.44 -22.69
C PRO A 3 5.04 0.90 -22.40
N THR A 4 4.51 2.00 -22.89
CA THR A 4 5.29 3.25 -22.89
C THR A 4 4.68 4.44 -22.14
N MET A 5 3.49 4.35 -21.55
CA MET A 5 2.89 5.56 -20.98
C MET A 5 2.78 5.65 -19.46
N ALA A 6 2.79 4.55 -18.73
CA ALA A 6 2.69 4.60 -17.26
C ALA A 6 4.04 4.77 -16.54
N LEU A 7 5.14 4.37 -17.18
CA LEU A 7 6.47 4.45 -16.57
C LEU A 7 7.12 5.84 -16.66
N LYS A 8 6.69 6.66 -17.62
CA LYS A 8 7.33 7.97 -17.88
C LYS A 8 7.26 8.97 -16.72
N PRO A 9 6.14 9.17 -16.02
CA PRO A 9 6.11 10.12 -14.91
C PRO A 9 6.89 9.63 -13.68
N LEU A 10 6.94 8.32 -13.43
CA LEU A 10 7.68 7.77 -12.30
C LEU A 10 9.20 7.84 -12.52
N VAL A 11 9.65 7.53 -13.72
CA VAL A 11 11.07 7.67 -14.10
C VAL A 11 11.50 9.14 -14.07
N PHE A 12 10.63 10.07 -14.47
CA PHE A 12 10.92 11.49 -14.41
C PHE A 12 10.99 12.02 -12.97
N ALA A 13 10.11 11.55 -12.08
CA ALA A 13 10.15 11.91 -10.66
C ALA A 13 11.40 11.33 -9.97
N LEU A 14 11.80 10.11 -10.31
CA LEU A 14 12.98 9.46 -9.76
C LEU A 14 14.28 10.10 -10.30
N THR A 15 14.34 10.48 -11.57
CA THR A 15 15.52 11.15 -12.15
C THR A 15 15.65 12.59 -11.66
N ALA A 16 14.56 13.31 -11.45
CA ALA A 16 14.58 14.64 -10.84
C ALA A 16 15.05 14.59 -9.39
N LEU A 17 14.68 13.55 -8.65
CA LEU A 17 15.08 13.33 -7.26
C LEU A 17 16.56 12.96 -7.15
N LEU A 18 17.08 12.11 -8.04
CA LEU A 18 18.50 11.78 -8.12
C LEU A 18 19.35 13.00 -8.54
N ALA A 19 18.80 13.90 -9.36
CA ALA A 19 19.49 15.13 -9.73
C ALA A 19 19.64 16.12 -8.56
N VAL A 20 18.67 16.16 -7.62
CA VAL A 20 18.78 16.97 -6.40
C VAL A 20 19.84 16.40 -5.45
N ALA A 21 19.94 15.08 -5.32
CA ALA A 21 20.97 14.44 -4.52
C ALA A 21 22.39 14.61 -5.13
N ALA A 22 22.50 14.60 -6.46
CA ALA A 22 23.79 14.79 -7.16
C ALA A 22 24.31 16.23 -7.12
N HIS A 23 23.47 17.23 -6.83
CA HIS A 23 23.92 18.63 -6.73
C HIS A 23 24.52 19.00 -5.37
N ALA A 24 24.37 18.14 -4.36
CA ALA A 24 24.96 18.35 -3.04
C ALA A 24 26.48 18.08 -2.98
N ASP A 25 27.07 17.46 -4.02
CA ASP A 25 28.42 16.91 -4.00
C ASP A 25 29.48 17.74 -4.78
N LYS A 26 29.17 18.99 -5.18
CA LYS A 26 30.17 19.86 -5.81
C LYS A 26 30.89 20.72 -4.78
N LYS A 27 32.04 20.22 -4.31
CA LYS A 27 33.04 20.98 -3.57
C LYS A 27 33.53 22.19 -4.41
N PRO A 28 33.44 23.43 -3.89
CA PRO A 28 34.04 24.58 -4.57
C PRO A 28 35.56 24.49 -4.58
N PRO A 29 36.22 25.03 -5.60
CA PRO A 29 37.68 25.03 -5.65
C PRO A 29 38.27 25.92 -4.54
N THR A 30 39.24 25.38 -3.82
CA THR A 30 40.01 26.07 -2.80
C THR A 30 40.95 27.09 -3.44
N THR A 31 40.69 28.38 -3.22
CA THR A 31 41.70 29.44 -3.33
C THR A 31 42.00 30.00 -1.97
N THR A 32 43.20 29.77 -1.49
CA THR A 32 43.74 30.28 -0.22
C THR A 32 44.21 31.72 -0.34
N PRO A 33 43.75 32.65 0.53
CA PRO A 33 44.49 33.85 0.90
C PRO A 33 44.91 33.81 2.39
N PRO A 34 45.96 34.59 2.79
CA PRO A 34 46.59 34.38 4.09
C PRO A 34 45.90 35.10 5.26
N THR A 35 45.78 34.37 6.33
CA THR A 35 45.85 34.66 7.75
C THR A 35 45.26 35.94 8.36
N THR A 36 44.11 35.84 8.94
CA THR A 36 43.74 36.03 10.35
C THR A 36 42.29 35.55 10.49
N THR A 37 42.08 34.30 10.84
CA THR A 37 40.78 33.68 10.75
C THR A 37 40.15 33.56 12.13
N PRO A 38 38.87 34.02 12.30
CA PRO A 38 37.95 33.43 13.23
C PRO A 38 37.79 31.94 12.87
N PRO A 39 37.41 31.03 13.79
CA PRO A 39 37.29 29.62 13.48
C PRO A 39 36.42 29.46 12.24
N ALA A 40 37.01 28.88 11.20
CA ALA A 40 36.30 28.55 9.98
C ALA A 40 35.23 27.51 10.33
N TYR A 41 33.97 27.92 10.29
CA TYR A 41 32.88 26.99 10.27
C TYR A 41 32.95 26.26 8.93
N THR A 42 33.48 25.06 8.95
CA THR A 42 33.41 24.17 7.79
C THR A 42 31.93 23.75 7.64
N PHE A 43 31.27 24.35 6.66
CA PHE A 43 29.98 23.79 6.21
C PHE A 43 30.26 22.40 5.65
N ASP A 44 29.76 21.39 6.34
CA ASP A 44 29.60 20.07 5.75
C ASP A 44 28.29 20.06 4.96
N PRO A 45 28.31 20.10 3.61
CA PRO A 45 27.11 20.11 2.79
C PRO A 45 26.40 18.74 2.76
N THR A 46 26.91 17.75 3.52
CA THR A 46 26.42 16.38 3.51
C THR A 46 25.34 16.08 4.56
N ALA A 47 24.91 17.08 5.34
CA ALA A 47 23.84 16.91 6.35
C ALA A 47 22.42 16.81 5.73
N ALA A 48 22.24 15.93 4.76
CA ALA A 48 20.96 15.64 4.16
C ALA A 48 20.55 14.18 4.40
N ALA A 49 19.41 13.96 5.06
CA ALA A 49 18.80 12.66 5.15
C ALA A 49 17.72 12.50 4.08
N THR A 50 17.82 11.47 3.24
CA THR A 50 16.84 11.22 2.19
C THR A 50 16.35 9.78 2.27
N ALA A 51 15.03 9.60 2.36
CA ALA A 51 14.37 8.31 2.27
C ALA A 51 13.31 8.35 1.17
N VAL A 52 13.42 7.44 0.21
CA VAL A 52 12.48 7.36 -0.93
C VAL A 52 12.03 5.92 -1.12
N VAL A 53 10.72 5.72 -1.18
CA VAL A 53 10.11 4.46 -1.58
C VAL A 53 9.24 4.71 -2.79
N ALA A 54 9.50 3.98 -3.88
CA ALA A 54 8.70 4.01 -5.09
C ALA A 54 8.29 2.59 -5.47
N ASP A 55 7.00 2.38 -5.70
CA ASP A 55 6.46 1.08 -6.08
C ASP A 55 5.55 1.20 -7.31
N VAL A 56 5.64 0.22 -8.19
CA VAL A 56 4.77 0.12 -9.37
C VAL A 56 4.25 -1.31 -9.49
N GLN A 57 2.94 -1.46 -9.45
CA GLN A 57 2.27 -2.74 -9.62
C GLN A 57 1.32 -2.65 -10.82
N VAL A 58 1.44 -3.60 -11.74
CA VAL A 58 0.65 -3.62 -12.96
C VAL A 58 -0.03 -4.99 -13.11
N SER A 59 -1.34 -4.96 -13.35
CA SER A 59 -2.16 -6.14 -13.61
C SER A 59 -2.96 -5.91 -14.90
N GLU A 60 -2.59 -6.59 -15.97
CA GLU A 60 -3.16 -6.34 -17.29
C GLU A 60 -3.64 -7.61 -17.99
N ARG A 61 -4.78 -7.50 -18.67
CA ARG A 61 -5.34 -8.53 -19.56
C ARG A 61 -5.51 -9.90 -18.91
N ASN A 62 -5.80 -9.92 -17.62
CA ASN A 62 -6.08 -11.15 -16.91
C ASN A 62 -7.53 -11.59 -17.16
N THR A 63 -7.71 -12.89 -17.30
CA THR A 63 -9.03 -13.51 -17.29
C THR A 63 -9.12 -14.44 -16.09
N VAL A 64 -10.03 -14.13 -15.18
CA VAL A 64 -10.29 -14.90 -13.97
C VAL A 64 -11.67 -15.51 -14.07
N THR A 65 -11.78 -16.80 -13.83
CA THR A 65 -13.08 -17.49 -13.77
C THR A 65 -13.16 -18.27 -12.45
N ASN A 66 -14.05 -17.85 -11.61
CA ASN A 66 -14.30 -18.47 -10.31
C ASN A 66 -15.61 -19.27 -10.36
N LYS A 67 -15.55 -20.54 -9.97
CA LYS A 67 -16.74 -21.40 -9.86
C LYS A 67 -16.84 -21.92 -8.44
N ALA A 68 -17.87 -21.50 -7.71
CA ALA A 68 -18.06 -21.83 -6.31
C ALA A 68 -16.79 -21.57 -5.46
N ALA A 69 -16.02 -20.56 -5.81
CA ALA A 69 -14.78 -20.22 -5.11
C ALA A 69 -15.07 -19.56 -3.76
N LEU A 70 -14.24 -19.86 -2.78
CA LEU A 70 -14.27 -19.27 -1.47
C LEU A 70 -12.94 -18.57 -1.19
N ASN A 71 -12.91 -17.24 -1.34
CA ASN A 71 -11.76 -16.41 -1.08
C ASN A 71 -11.86 -15.82 0.32
N LYS A 72 -10.98 -16.23 1.23
CA LYS A 72 -10.92 -15.72 2.60
C LYS A 72 -9.55 -15.12 2.85
N GLY A 73 -9.48 -13.79 2.93
CA GLY A 73 -8.32 -13.05 3.40
C GLY A 73 -8.55 -12.56 4.82
N GLY A 74 -7.55 -12.64 5.68
CA GLY A 74 -7.74 -12.15 7.03
C GLY A 74 -6.44 -11.92 7.80
N VAL A 75 -6.51 -10.98 8.73
CA VAL A 75 -5.52 -10.77 9.79
C VAL A 75 -6.30 -10.88 11.11
N ASN A 76 -6.06 -11.98 11.80
CA ASN A 76 -6.82 -12.32 12.99
C ASN A 76 -5.87 -12.50 14.18
N ASP A 77 -6.24 -11.96 15.33
CA ASP A 77 -5.52 -12.09 16.60
C ASP A 77 -4.02 -11.76 16.50
N SER A 78 -3.68 -10.80 15.67
CA SER A 78 -2.30 -10.46 15.27
C SER A 78 -1.98 -9.00 15.59
N ILE A 79 -0.68 -8.63 15.51
CA ILE A 79 -0.22 -7.26 15.72
C ILE A 79 -0.65 -6.73 17.09
N LYS A 80 -0.21 -7.43 18.15
CA LYS A 80 -0.50 -7.06 19.54
C LYS A 80 0.77 -6.74 20.30
N GLY A 81 0.73 -5.66 21.10
CA GLY A 81 1.83 -5.27 21.98
C GLY A 81 3.14 -4.97 21.24
N THR A 82 3.09 -4.59 19.99
CA THR A 82 4.27 -4.38 19.15
C THR A 82 4.65 -2.90 19.07
N ASN A 83 5.96 -2.62 18.90
CA ASN A 83 6.47 -1.28 18.71
C ASN A 83 7.25 -1.19 17.40
N GLY A 84 7.12 -0.07 16.68
CA GLY A 84 7.84 0.20 15.44
C GLY A 84 6.95 0.21 14.20
N ASN A 85 7.58 0.02 13.03
CA ASN A 85 6.87 0.05 11.74
C ASN A 85 6.44 -1.37 11.35
N ILE A 86 5.17 -1.56 11.10
CA ILE A 86 4.59 -2.84 10.74
C ILE A 86 3.79 -2.70 9.44
N GLY A 87 4.08 -3.58 8.50
CA GLY A 87 3.29 -3.75 7.28
C GLY A 87 2.73 -5.17 7.22
N ALA A 88 1.42 -5.33 7.07
CA ALA A 88 0.79 -6.63 6.92
C ALA A 88 -0.14 -6.64 5.70
N ASN A 89 0.06 -7.60 4.82
CA ASN A 89 -0.74 -7.79 3.62
C ASN A 89 -1.31 -9.21 3.61
N SER A 90 -2.62 -9.34 3.48
CA SER A 90 -3.32 -10.61 3.35
C SER A 90 -4.23 -10.56 2.13
N ALA A 91 -3.99 -11.43 1.15
CA ALA A 91 -4.77 -11.48 -0.07
C ALA A 91 -5.28 -12.90 -0.34
N ALA A 92 -6.54 -13.01 -0.75
CA ALA A 92 -7.13 -14.23 -1.25
C ALA A 92 -7.88 -13.94 -2.55
N GLY A 93 -7.63 -14.74 -3.60
CA GLY A 93 -8.10 -14.51 -4.95
C GLY A 93 -6.99 -14.09 -5.90
N ALA A 94 -7.34 -13.70 -7.12
CA ALA A 94 -6.39 -13.47 -8.20
C ALA A 94 -6.10 -11.99 -8.45
N GLY A 95 -4.84 -11.66 -8.77
CA GLY A 95 -4.44 -10.34 -9.25
C GLY A 95 -4.56 -9.19 -8.24
N ASN A 96 -4.65 -9.49 -6.95
CA ASN A 96 -4.66 -8.45 -5.91
C ASN A 96 -3.30 -7.75 -5.81
N GLN A 97 -3.33 -6.44 -5.73
CA GLN A 97 -2.16 -5.58 -5.59
C GLN A 97 -2.20 -4.92 -4.21
N GLN A 98 -1.20 -5.22 -3.36
CA GLN A 98 -1.14 -4.70 -2.01
C GLN A 98 0.26 -4.18 -1.70
N ASP A 99 0.33 -3.01 -1.06
CA ASP A 99 1.60 -2.44 -0.67
C ASP A 99 1.48 -1.63 0.64
N ASN A 100 2.57 -1.67 1.43
CA ASN A 100 2.78 -0.82 2.60
C ASN A 100 4.14 -0.16 2.46
N ALA A 101 4.16 1.14 2.20
CA ALA A 101 5.38 1.91 2.00
C ALA A 101 5.63 2.87 3.15
N VAL A 102 6.84 2.80 3.73
CA VAL A 102 7.27 3.72 4.80
C VAL A 102 8.61 4.32 4.44
N ALA A 103 8.68 5.65 4.39
CA ALA A 103 9.91 6.41 4.25
C ALA A 103 10.11 7.30 5.47
N ILE A 104 11.25 7.15 6.15
CA ILE A 104 11.59 7.95 7.34
C ILE A 104 12.97 8.56 7.12
N ALA A 105 13.06 9.88 7.17
CA ALA A 105 14.30 10.62 7.10
C ALA A 105 14.46 11.49 8.34
N THR A 106 15.59 11.36 9.05
CA THR A 106 15.91 12.15 10.22
C THR A 106 17.30 12.80 10.04
N SER A 107 17.39 14.09 10.31
CA SER A 107 18.65 14.82 10.31
C SER A 107 18.83 15.50 11.66
N ASP A 108 19.90 15.14 12.36
CA ASP A 108 20.20 15.59 13.74
C ASP A 108 21.10 16.81 13.81
N GLU A 109 21.57 17.32 12.67
CA GLU A 109 22.50 18.43 12.71
C GLU A 109 21.84 19.74 13.13
N SER A 110 22.35 20.28 14.25
CA SER A 110 21.93 21.56 14.83
C SER A 110 22.30 22.77 13.96
N PHE A 111 22.95 22.57 12.84
CA PHE A 111 23.37 23.63 11.94
C PHE A 111 22.27 24.02 10.96
N VAL A 112 22.27 25.29 10.60
CA VAL A 112 21.26 26.07 9.85
C VAL A 112 20.85 25.45 8.49
N MET A 113 21.48 24.38 8.02
CA MET A 113 21.31 23.79 6.69
C MET A 113 20.94 22.29 6.70
N GLY A 114 20.66 21.66 7.83
CA GLY A 114 20.21 20.27 7.86
C GLY A 114 18.88 20.10 7.13
N THR A 115 18.83 19.17 6.15
CA THR A 115 17.62 18.85 5.40
C THR A 115 17.20 17.40 5.59
N ALA A 116 15.91 17.16 5.76
CA ALA A 116 15.35 15.81 5.76
C ALA A 116 14.26 15.71 4.68
N LEU A 117 14.38 14.71 3.81
CA LEU A 117 13.42 14.45 2.73
C LEU A 117 12.92 13.01 2.81
N ALA A 118 11.63 12.82 3.02
CA ALA A 118 10.98 11.50 2.99
C ALA A 118 9.88 11.48 1.93
N LEU A 119 9.95 10.57 0.99
CA LEU A 119 8.95 10.44 -0.07
C LEU A 119 8.50 8.99 -0.22
N THR A 120 7.21 8.78 -0.29
CA THR A 120 6.62 7.52 -0.74
C THR A 120 5.75 7.77 -1.97
N SER A 121 5.94 6.99 -3.02
CA SER A 121 5.13 7.05 -4.22
C SER A 121 4.76 5.65 -4.68
N ALA A 122 3.49 5.44 -4.97
CA ALA A 122 3.06 4.18 -5.54
C ALA A 122 2.11 4.35 -6.70
N SER A 123 2.25 3.47 -7.65
CA SER A 123 1.35 3.37 -8.79
C SER A 123 0.84 1.94 -8.93
N GLN A 124 -0.46 1.75 -8.79
CA GLN A 124 -1.12 0.47 -9.02
C GLN A 124 -2.05 0.61 -10.23
N THR A 125 -1.80 -0.17 -11.26
CA THR A 125 -2.60 -0.15 -12.48
C THR A 125 -3.24 -1.51 -12.71
N SER A 126 -4.54 -1.50 -12.97
CA SER A 126 -5.33 -2.65 -13.37
C SER A 126 -6.05 -2.30 -14.68
N SER A 127 -5.74 -2.98 -15.78
CA SER A 127 -6.33 -2.65 -17.08
C SER A 127 -6.71 -3.88 -17.89
N ASP A 128 -7.81 -3.75 -18.66
CA ASP A 128 -8.29 -4.76 -19.58
C ASP A 128 -8.50 -6.15 -18.97
N ASN A 129 -8.93 -6.18 -17.71
CA ASN A 129 -9.13 -7.42 -16.96
C ASN A 129 -10.59 -7.88 -17.03
N LYS A 130 -10.78 -9.19 -17.07
CA LYS A 130 -12.11 -9.84 -17.10
C LYS A 130 -12.24 -10.80 -15.93
N VAL A 131 -13.31 -10.66 -15.14
CA VAL A 131 -13.65 -11.57 -14.04
C VAL A 131 -15.05 -12.13 -14.24
N GLN A 132 -15.18 -13.45 -14.12
CA GLN A 132 -16.44 -14.17 -14.15
C GLN A 132 -16.59 -14.97 -12.87
N ASN A 133 -17.59 -14.65 -12.09
CA ASN A 133 -17.87 -15.28 -10.82
C ASN A 133 -19.20 -16.04 -10.87
N TYR A 134 -19.15 -17.32 -10.51
CA TYR A 134 -20.31 -18.21 -10.40
C TYR A 134 -20.40 -18.72 -8.97
N GLY A 135 -21.29 -18.16 -8.16
CA GLY A 135 -21.48 -18.55 -6.76
C GLY A 135 -20.25 -18.33 -5.87
N THR A 136 -19.45 -17.32 -6.17
CA THR A 136 -18.20 -17.03 -5.46
C THR A 136 -18.47 -16.29 -4.16
N GLN A 137 -17.79 -16.68 -3.10
CA GLN A 137 -17.86 -16.02 -1.80
C GLN A 137 -16.50 -15.40 -1.44
N ASN A 138 -16.50 -14.10 -1.19
CA ASN A 138 -15.33 -13.35 -0.81
C ASN A 138 -15.49 -12.80 0.60
N SER A 139 -14.55 -13.09 1.50
CA SER A 139 -14.58 -12.61 2.88
C SER A 139 -13.23 -12.06 3.28
N GLY A 140 -13.14 -10.75 3.47
CA GLY A 140 -11.99 -10.04 4.01
C GLY A 140 -12.24 -9.66 5.47
N SER A 141 -11.30 -9.95 6.37
CA SER A 141 -11.50 -9.62 7.78
C SER A 141 -10.23 -9.18 8.50
N LEU A 142 -10.41 -8.18 9.36
CA LEU A 142 -9.43 -7.78 10.37
C LEU A 142 -10.12 -7.94 11.73
N ASN A 143 -9.77 -9.01 12.46
CA ASN A 143 -10.45 -9.36 13.71
C ASN A 143 -9.44 -9.43 14.85
N ASP A 144 -9.82 -8.86 16.00
CA ASP A 144 -9.05 -8.88 17.25
C ASP A 144 -7.57 -8.53 17.09
N SER A 145 -7.26 -7.65 16.14
CA SER A 145 -5.89 -7.31 15.74
C SER A 145 -5.58 -5.83 16.00
N ILE A 146 -4.29 -5.47 15.92
CA ILE A 146 -3.79 -4.11 16.15
C ILE A 146 -4.21 -3.59 17.53
N LYS A 147 -3.68 -4.21 18.56
CA LYS A 147 -4.01 -3.83 19.94
C LYS A 147 -2.75 -3.53 20.78
N GLY A 148 -2.81 -2.45 21.55
CA GLY A 148 -1.70 -2.07 22.44
C GLY A 148 -0.39 -1.84 21.71
N THR A 149 -0.42 -1.32 20.50
CA THR A 149 0.75 -1.15 19.64
C THR A 149 1.22 0.30 19.64
N SER A 150 2.51 0.52 19.38
CA SER A 150 3.08 1.85 19.24
C SER A 150 3.92 1.93 17.96
N GLY A 151 3.69 2.95 17.13
CA GLY A 151 4.42 3.16 15.89
C GLY A 151 3.51 3.24 14.66
N ASN A 152 4.08 2.95 13.49
CA ASN A 152 3.35 3.07 12.23
C ASN A 152 2.90 1.70 11.74
N ILE A 153 1.63 1.54 11.48
CA ILE A 153 1.06 0.25 11.10
C ILE A 153 0.26 0.41 9.82
N GLY A 154 0.60 -0.39 8.81
CA GLY A 154 -0.14 -0.52 7.57
C GLY A 154 -0.70 -1.94 7.44
N VAL A 155 -2.01 -2.09 7.30
CA VAL A 155 -2.65 -3.39 7.09
C VAL A 155 -3.54 -3.34 5.87
N ASN A 156 -3.34 -4.29 4.97
CA ASN A 156 -4.18 -4.49 3.82
C ASN A 156 -4.74 -5.91 3.82
N VAL A 157 -6.04 -6.05 3.73
CA VAL A 157 -6.73 -7.34 3.61
C VAL A 157 -7.61 -7.31 2.37
N ALA A 158 -7.38 -8.21 1.43
CA ALA A 158 -8.20 -8.35 0.23
C ALA A 158 -8.75 -9.77 0.09
N ALA A 159 -10.02 -9.89 -0.24
CA ALA A 159 -10.64 -11.14 -0.64
C ALA A 159 -11.41 -10.93 -1.95
N GLY A 160 -11.16 -11.81 -2.93
CA GLY A 160 -11.64 -11.66 -4.30
C GLY A 160 -10.53 -11.14 -5.22
N ASP A 161 -10.90 -10.62 -6.38
CA ASP A 161 -9.95 -10.45 -7.46
C ASP A 161 -9.65 -8.98 -7.77
N LEU A 162 -8.42 -8.70 -8.23
CA LEU A 162 -8.00 -7.41 -8.77
C LEU A 162 -8.20 -6.22 -7.81
N ASN A 163 -8.15 -6.45 -6.52
CA ASN A 163 -8.23 -5.38 -5.53
C ASN A 163 -6.86 -4.66 -5.43
N GLN A 164 -6.91 -3.34 -5.30
CA GLN A 164 -5.74 -2.48 -5.16
C GLN A 164 -5.78 -1.83 -3.77
N GLN A 165 -4.79 -2.11 -2.94
CA GLN A 165 -4.73 -1.57 -1.58
C GLN A 165 -3.34 -1.04 -1.26
N LYS A 166 -3.30 0.11 -0.62
CA LYS A 166 -2.04 0.75 -0.29
C LYS A 166 -2.10 1.52 1.03
N ASN A 167 -1.00 1.44 1.77
CA ASN A 167 -0.72 2.33 2.88
C ASN A 167 0.64 3.00 2.67
N ASN A 168 0.66 4.33 2.63
CA ASN A 168 1.87 5.13 2.45
C ASN A 168 2.11 6.01 3.67
N LEU A 169 3.35 6.01 4.14
CA LEU A 169 3.78 6.90 5.20
C LEU A 169 5.12 7.53 4.85
N ALA A 170 5.19 8.85 4.93
CA ALA A 170 6.44 9.59 4.83
C ALA A 170 6.62 10.46 6.07
N ILE A 171 7.76 10.32 6.76
CA ILE A 171 8.11 11.12 7.93
C ILE A 171 9.48 11.75 7.70
N ALA A 172 9.53 13.07 7.75
CA ALA A 172 10.79 13.82 7.72
C ALA A 172 10.92 14.65 8.99
N VAL A 173 12.02 14.48 9.70
CA VAL A 173 12.34 15.25 10.92
C VAL A 173 13.73 15.86 10.74
N SER A 174 13.85 17.17 10.96
CA SER A 174 15.12 17.86 10.88
C SER A 174 15.27 18.82 12.06
N ASN A 175 16.39 18.75 12.75
CA ASN A 175 16.81 19.80 13.69
C ASN A 175 17.27 21.06 12.97
N GLY A 176 17.49 20.98 11.65
CA GLY A 176 17.70 22.12 10.75
C GLY A 176 16.38 22.74 10.28
N ARG A 177 16.49 23.67 9.31
CA ARG A 177 15.35 24.46 8.85
C ARG A 177 14.39 23.74 7.90
N VAL A 178 14.80 22.65 7.25
CA VAL A 178 14.02 22.07 6.17
C VAL A 178 13.72 20.59 6.45
N ALA A 179 12.45 20.29 6.59
CA ALA A 179 11.92 18.94 6.55
C ALA A 179 10.82 18.87 5.47
N THR A 180 10.91 17.90 4.58
CA THR A 180 9.92 17.70 3.53
C THR A 180 9.45 16.24 3.53
N ALA A 181 8.16 16.04 3.65
CA ALA A 181 7.55 14.73 3.56
C ALA A 181 6.47 14.72 2.49
N GLY A 182 6.43 13.67 1.69
CA GLY A 182 5.39 13.48 0.67
C GLY A 182 4.97 12.01 0.60
N ALA A 183 3.67 11.76 0.69
CA ALA A 183 3.11 10.43 0.51
C ALA A 183 2.02 10.48 -0.56
N GLY A 184 2.21 9.73 -1.64
CA GLY A 184 1.31 9.70 -2.77
C GLY A 184 0.97 8.29 -3.24
N ALA A 185 -0.26 8.11 -3.71
CA ALA A 185 -0.69 6.88 -4.36
C ALA A 185 -1.51 7.21 -5.61
N THR A 186 -1.26 6.49 -6.67
CA THR A 186 -2.09 6.50 -7.86
C THR A 186 -2.63 5.09 -8.08
N GLN A 187 -3.94 4.95 -8.06
CA GLN A 187 -4.62 3.69 -8.35
C GLN A 187 -5.48 3.88 -9.58
N THR A 188 -5.30 3.05 -10.57
CA THR A 188 -6.01 3.13 -11.84
C THR A 188 -6.65 1.79 -12.16
N SER A 189 -7.97 1.78 -12.39
CA SER A 189 -8.68 0.63 -12.96
C SER A 189 -9.37 1.06 -14.25
N LYS A 190 -9.05 0.39 -15.35
CA LYS A 190 -9.61 0.67 -16.69
C LYS A 190 -10.10 -0.61 -17.32
N ASN A 191 -11.23 -0.51 -18.02
CA ASN A 191 -11.80 -1.61 -18.81
C ASN A 191 -11.95 -2.92 -18.01
N LEU A 192 -12.30 -2.82 -16.71
CA LEU A 192 -12.61 -3.98 -15.91
C LEU A 192 -14.01 -4.49 -16.24
N SER A 193 -14.09 -5.72 -16.71
CA SER A 193 -15.36 -6.41 -16.97
C SER A 193 -15.62 -7.45 -15.87
N VAL A 194 -16.70 -7.29 -15.13
CA VAL A 194 -17.07 -8.22 -14.06
C VAL A 194 -18.46 -8.79 -14.36
N THR A 195 -18.55 -10.10 -14.38
CA THR A 195 -19.81 -10.83 -14.48
C THR A 195 -20.00 -11.66 -13.22
N ASN A 196 -21.09 -11.42 -12.50
CA ASN A 196 -21.46 -12.17 -11.32
C ASN A 196 -22.75 -12.93 -11.58
N GLU A 197 -22.68 -14.23 -11.52
CA GLU A 197 -23.83 -15.12 -11.69
C GLU A 197 -23.96 -16.04 -10.46
N ALA A 198 -25.18 -16.42 -10.14
CA ALA A 198 -25.40 -17.43 -9.13
C ALA A 198 -24.86 -18.78 -9.60
N GLY A 199 -24.03 -19.40 -8.78
CA GLY A 199 -23.51 -20.73 -9.09
C GLY A 199 -24.55 -21.82 -8.83
N PRO A 200 -24.51 -22.94 -9.57
CA PRO A 200 -25.29 -24.09 -9.21
C PRO A 200 -24.85 -24.59 -7.83
N SER A 201 -25.76 -24.69 -6.88
CA SER A 201 -25.47 -25.40 -5.65
C SER A 201 -25.27 -26.87 -5.99
N PHE A 202 -24.05 -27.38 -5.81
CA PHE A 202 -23.88 -28.82 -5.74
C PHE A 202 -24.60 -29.32 -4.49
N LEU A 203 -25.73 -29.96 -4.67
CA LEU A 203 -26.31 -30.80 -3.64
C LEU A 203 -25.35 -31.95 -3.33
N SER A 204 -24.41 -31.70 -2.41
CA SER A 204 -23.72 -32.79 -1.72
C SER A 204 -24.60 -33.32 -0.61
N THR A 205 -25.67 -33.99 -0.97
CA THR A 205 -26.34 -34.98 -0.13
C THR A 205 -26.75 -36.10 -1.03
N VAL A 206 -25.92 -37.12 -1.06
CA VAL A 206 -26.38 -38.45 -1.34
C VAL A 206 -27.38 -38.82 -0.24
N SER A 207 -28.61 -38.45 -0.43
CA SER A 207 -29.72 -39.09 0.27
C SER A 207 -30.19 -40.23 -0.60
N THR A 208 -29.82 -41.41 -0.21
CA THR A 208 -30.39 -42.65 -0.65
C THR A 208 -31.93 -42.58 -0.64
N TYR A 209 -32.52 -42.95 -1.77
CA TYR A 209 -33.92 -43.31 -1.94
C TYR A 209 -34.99 -42.29 -1.53
N SER A 210 -35.54 -41.60 -2.46
CA SER A 210 -37.01 -41.62 -2.62
C SER A 210 -37.48 -40.76 -3.80
N THR A 211 -38.16 -41.39 -4.71
CA THR A 211 -39.26 -40.91 -5.55
C THR A 211 -39.03 -39.79 -6.56
N MET A 212 -39.20 -40.20 -7.78
CA MET A 212 -39.55 -39.45 -8.98
C MET A 212 -40.52 -38.30 -8.71
N PHE A 213 -40.32 -37.22 -9.50
CA PHE A 213 -41.22 -36.10 -9.72
C PHE A 213 -41.36 -35.10 -8.56
N GLN A 214 -40.45 -34.17 -8.55
CA GLN A 214 -40.84 -32.75 -8.45
C GLN A 214 -39.65 -31.87 -8.80
N GLY A 215 -39.90 -30.76 -9.51
CA GLY A 215 -38.91 -29.84 -10.04
C GLY A 215 -37.83 -29.46 -9.02
N GLY A 216 -36.61 -29.83 -9.30
CA GLY A 216 -35.49 -29.54 -8.42
C GLY A 216 -35.38 -28.02 -8.23
N SER A 217 -35.59 -27.57 -7.02
CA SER A 217 -35.24 -26.22 -6.62
C SER A 217 -33.72 -26.14 -6.70
N TYR A 218 -33.21 -25.56 -7.76
CA TYR A 218 -31.80 -25.22 -7.84
C TYR A 218 -31.55 -24.08 -6.86
N ASN A 219 -31.07 -24.41 -5.67
CA ASN A 219 -30.56 -23.40 -4.75
C ASN A 219 -29.31 -22.83 -5.35
N ASN A 220 -29.45 -21.76 -6.10
CA ASN A 220 -28.32 -21.04 -6.66
C ASN A 220 -27.57 -20.33 -5.53
N THR A 221 -26.29 -20.64 -5.35
CA THR A 221 -25.44 -19.92 -4.40
C THR A 221 -25.12 -18.55 -4.97
N PRO A 222 -25.55 -17.47 -4.33
CA PRO A 222 -25.25 -16.11 -4.84
C PRO A 222 -23.77 -15.78 -4.68
N VAL A 223 -23.29 -14.82 -5.46
CA VAL A 223 -22.01 -14.18 -5.19
C VAL A 223 -22.15 -13.32 -3.94
N SER A 224 -21.28 -13.54 -2.96
CA SER A 224 -21.30 -12.82 -1.69
C SER A 224 -19.95 -12.19 -1.41
N ASN A 225 -19.98 -10.90 -1.01
CA ASN A 225 -18.79 -10.16 -0.64
C ASN A 225 -18.97 -9.60 0.77
N ASN A 226 -18.07 -9.94 1.67
CA ASN A 226 -18.08 -9.48 3.05
C ASN A 226 -16.71 -8.92 3.44
N ALA A 227 -16.66 -7.65 3.86
CA ALA A 227 -15.46 -7.01 4.38
C ALA A 227 -15.76 -6.49 5.79
N SER A 228 -14.90 -6.83 6.76
CA SER A 228 -15.14 -6.46 8.15
C SER A 228 -13.88 -6.11 8.93
N ILE A 229 -14.03 -5.15 9.83
CA ILE A 229 -13.04 -4.83 10.88
C ILE A 229 -13.78 -4.97 12.21
N ASN A 230 -13.42 -6.01 12.96
CA ASN A 230 -14.10 -6.33 14.21
C ASN A 230 -13.10 -6.35 15.37
N ASP A 231 -13.48 -5.71 16.47
CA ASP A 231 -12.70 -5.64 17.72
C ASP A 231 -11.21 -5.30 17.56
N SER A 232 -10.90 -4.53 16.52
CA SER A 232 -9.53 -4.19 16.10
C SER A 232 -9.24 -2.71 16.31
N ILE A 233 -7.93 -2.35 16.22
CA ILE A 233 -7.43 -0.98 16.33
C ILE A 233 -7.79 -0.35 17.70
N LYS A 234 -7.27 -0.96 18.76
CA LYS A 234 -7.51 -0.52 20.14
C LYS A 234 -6.21 -0.24 20.88
N GLY A 235 -6.18 0.85 21.67
CA GLY A 235 -5.02 1.19 22.50
C GLY A 235 -3.76 1.43 21.67
N VAL A 236 -3.90 2.03 20.50
CA VAL A 236 -2.79 2.29 19.58
C VAL A 236 -2.24 3.68 19.81
N SER A 237 -0.91 3.78 19.84
CA SER A 237 -0.17 5.04 19.85
C SER A 237 0.64 5.15 18.56
N GLY A 238 0.28 6.09 17.68
CA GLY A 238 0.92 6.27 16.37
C GLY A 238 -0.07 6.24 15.20
N ASN A 239 0.44 6.00 14.01
CA ASN A 239 -0.35 6.04 12.78
C ASN A 239 -0.80 4.64 12.36
N VAL A 240 -2.08 4.50 12.06
CA VAL A 240 -2.63 3.24 11.52
C VAL A 240 -3.34 3.50 10.21
N GLY A 241 -2.94 2.76 9.17
CA GLY A 241 -3.67 2.62 7.92
C GLY A 241 -4.22 1.19 7.82
N ALA A 242 -5.53 1.03 7.73
CA ALA A 242 -6.15 -0.28 7.56
C ALA A 242 -7.12 -0.26 6.39
N ASN A 243 -6.89 -1.14 5.45
CA ASN A 243 -7.73 -1.37 4.29
C ASN A 243 -8.27 -2.79 4.31
N VAL A 244 -9.59 -2.95 4.24
CA VAL A 244 -10.23 -4.26 4.14
C VAL A 244 -11.20 -4.24 2.96
N ALA A 245 -11.02 -5.13 2.01
CA ALA A 245 -11.83 -5.22 0.81
C ALA A 245 -12.32 -6.65 0.56
N ALA A 246 -13.54 -6.76 0.04
CA ALA A 246 -14.07 -8.01 -0.50
C ALA A 246 -14.75 -7.73 -1.83
N GLY A 247 -14.61 -8.64 -2.80
CA GLY A 247 -15.14 -8.51 -4.14
C GLY A 247 -14.08 -8.21 -5.18
N VAL A 248 -14.47 -7.54 -6.26
CA VAL A 248 -13.61 -7.35 -7.43
C VAL A 248 -13.32 -5.88 -7.67
N GLY A 249 -12.05 -5.55 -7.93
CA GLY A 249 -11.64 -4.24 -8.41
C GLY A 249 -11.72 -3.10 -7.39
N ASN A 250 -11.73 -3.40 -6.10
CA ASN A 250 -11.73 -2.37 -5.06
C ASN A 250 -10.40 -1.61 -5.05
N GLN A 251 -10.47 -0.29 -4.86
CA GLN A 251 -9.31 0.59 -4.74
C GLN A 251 -9.36 1.29 -3.38
N GLN A 252 -8.31 1.10 -2.57
CA GLN A 252 -8.20 1.68 -1.24
C GLN A 252 -6.79 2.21 -1.00
N SER A 253 -6.67 3.44 -0.50
CA SER A 253 -5.38 4.04 -0.18
C SER A 253 -5.46 4.87 1.10
N ASN A 254 -4.49 4.66 1.98
CA ASN A 254 -4.19 5.53 3.10
C ASN A 254 -2.82 6.17 2.87
N SER A 255 -2.74 7.48 2.91
CA SER A 255 -1.48 8.20 2.72
C SER A 255 -1.32 9.26 3.80
N LEU A 256 -0.18 9.25 4.48
CA LEU A 256 0.15 10.20 5.52
C LEU A 256 1.55 10.76 5.33
N SER A 257 1.69 12.07 5.39
CA SER A 257 2.99 12.74 5.39
C SER A 257 3.14 13.62 6.62
N ILE A 258 4.27 13.52 7.29
CA ILE A 258 4.60 14.30 8.48
C ILE A 258 5.97 14.94 8.26
N ALA A 259 6.04 16.26 8.32
CA ALA A 259 7.29 16.98 8.26
C ALA A 259 7.43 17.85 9.51
N ALA A 260 8.53 17.71 10.25
CA ALA A 260 8.84 18.50 11.42
C ALA A 260 10.23 19.11 11.27
N GLY A 261 10.31 20.42 11.25
CA GLY A 261 11.55 21.19 11.28
C GLY A 261 11.57 22.06 12.52
N CYS A 262 12.74 22.21 13.15
CA CYS A 262 12.94 23.16 14.24
C CYS A 262 13.17 24.56 13.66
N LYS A 263 12.64 25.61 14.34
CA LYS A 263 12.90 27.03 14.00
C LYS A 263 14.22 27.49 14.62
#